data_3a109c1e6ff64ea4c331fac604ffa5cb
#
_entry.id   3a109c1e6ff64ea4c331fac604ffa5cb
#
_cell.length_a   1.000
_cell.length_b   1.000
_cell.length_c   1.000
_cell.angle_alpha   90.00
_cell.angle_beta   90.00
_cell.angle_gamma   90.00
#
_symmetry.space_group_name_H-M   'P 1'
#
loop_
_entity.id
_entity.type
_entity.pdbx_description
1 polymer ?
#
loop_
_entity_poly.entity_id
_entity_poly.type
_entity_poly.pdbx_seq_one_letter_code
_entity_poly.pdbx_strand_id
1 'polypeptide(L)'
;QTVEKFVSEKIGSIDNTITTQPAYFGSSAFIDLIHSIQLELTGADVSFSAPLSFNAKIEQGDIFISDMFNLYKYENLLYTMLLSGKEIKDFLEESYAGWTNQMQSADDHLLLITQRKDGNGYTFKNPSFNFDSAAGIIYTVDVSKPKGEKISILKMADGRPFEMDKQYKVAINSYRGNGGGDLLTKGAGIPLN
;
A
#
# COMPACT_ATOMS: atom_id res chain seq x y z
N GLN A 1 34.43 5.54 3.40
CA GLN A 1 33.39 6.43 2.87
C GLN A 1 32.63 6.99 4.05
N THR A 2 32.56 8.31 4.21
CA THR A 2 31.74 8.89 5.28
C THR A 2 30.26 8.73 4.93
N VAL A 3 29.36 8.62 5.93
CA VAL A 3 27.93 8.51 5.74
C VAL A 3 27.40 9.65 4.86
N GLU A 4 27.85 10.87 5.09
CA GLU A 4 27.50 12.06 4.29
C GLU A 4 27.79 11.88 2.80
N LYS A 5 28.96 11.34 2.44
CA LYS A 5 29.32 11.09 1.03
C LYS A 5 28.43 10.04 0.39
N PHE A 6 28.05 9.01 1.16
CA PHE A 6 27.16 7.95 0.66
C PHE A 6 25.74 8.47 0.42
N VAL A 7 25.14 9.16 1.38
CA VAL A 7 23.74 9.62 1.25
C VAL A 7 23.56 10.76 0.23
N SER A 8 24.65 11.48 -0.11
CA SER A 8 24.65 12.54 -1.14
C SER A 8 24.95 12.03 -2.54
N GLU A 9 25.09 10.73 -2.77
CA GLU A 9 25.27 10.16 -4.10
C GLU A 9 23.98 10.30 -4.90
N LYS A 10 24.10 10.92 -6.10
CA LYS A 10 22.98 11.03 -7.04
C LYS A 10 22.71 9.68 -7.70
N ILE A 11 21.45 9.23 -7.64
CA ILE A 11 21.01 7.95 -8.20
C ILE A 11 20.05 8.09 -9.39
N GLY A 12 19.56 9.29 -9.66
CA GLY A 12 18.64 9.53 -10.78
C GLY A 12 18.07 10.93 -10.78
N SER A 13 16.97 11.12 -11.49
CA SER A 13 16.19 12.35 -11.51
C SER A 13 14.70 12.05 -11.73
N ILE A 14 13.84 12.97 -11.33
CA ILE A 14 12.39 12.89 -11.49
C ILE A 14 11.85 14.22 -12.03
N ASP A 15 10.93 14.15 -12.99
CA ASP A 15 10.40 15.31 -13.68
C ASP A 15 9.30 16.04 -12.90
N ASN A 16 8.69 15.40 -11.93
CA ASN A 16 7.63 15.99 -11.10
C ASN A 16 7.79 15.60 -9.65
N THR A 17 7.46 16.50 -8.73
CA THR A 17 7.36 16.17 -7.31
C THR A 17 6.26 15.14 -7.08
N ILE A 18 6.59 14.06 -6.37
CA ILE A 18 5.63 13.03 -5.96
C ILE A 18 5.44 13.03 -4.44
N THR A 19 4.21 12.77 -4.00
CA THR A 19 3.83 12.82 -2.57
C THR A 19 3.00 11.61 -2.19
N THR A 20 2.97 11.29 -0.89
CA THR A 20 2.15 10.21 -0.34
C THR A 20 0.67 10.58 -0.17
N GLN A 21 0.33 11.86 -0.12
CA GLN A 21 -1.05 12.30 0.19
C GLN A 21 -2.12 11.70 -0.74
N PRO A 22 -1.96 11.66 -2.08
CA PRO A 22 -2.97 11.04 -2.95
C PRO A 22 -3.24 9.55 -2.65
N ALA A 23 -2.26 8.83 -2.10
CA ALA A 23 -2.38 7.40 -1.78
C ALA A 23 -3.49 7.08 -0.75
N TYR A 24 -3.92 8.07 0.02
CA TYR A 24 -5.00 7.90 1.00
C TYR A 24 -6.39 7.92 0.36
N PHE A 25 -6.48 8.37 -0.88
CA PHE A 25 -7.74 8.55 -1.61
C PHE A 25 -7.80 7.76 -2.92
N GLY A 26 -6.68 7.16 -3.34
CA GLY A 26 -6.59 6.41 -4.60
C GLY A 26 -5.16 6.16 -5.01
N SER A 27 -4.91 6.05 -6.32
CA SER A 27 -3.56 5.87 -6.87
C SER A 27 -2.67 7.07 -6.59
N SER A 28 -1.39 6.81 -6.37
CA SER A 28 -0.38 7.82 -6.09
C SER A 28 0.93 7.43 -6.75
N ALA A 29 1.53 8.36 -7.50
CA ALA A 29 2.83 8.15 -8.13
C ALA A 29 3.92 7.74 -7.13
N PHE A 30 3.82 8.20 -5.86
CA PHE A 30 4.75 7.82 -4.80
C PHE A 30 4.64 6.33 -4.44
N ILE A 31 3.42 5.81 -4.26
CA ILE A 31 3.20 4.39 -3.94
C ILE A 31 3.39 3.53 -5.18
N ASP A 32 3.00 4.02 -6.36
CA ASP A 32 3.20 3.33 -7.62
C ASP A 32 4.69 3.10 -7.93
N LEU A 33 5.58 4.04 -7.52
CA LEU A 33 7.02 3.84 -7.62
C LEU A 33 7.47 2.66 -6.74
N ILE A 34 6.99 2.57 -5.50
CA ILE A 34 7.31 1.44 -4.60
C ILE A 34 6.80 0.12 -5.20
N HIS A 35 5.56 0.10 -5.66
CA HIS A 35 4.98 -1.08 -6.31
C HIS A 35 5.78 -1.52 -7.55
N SER A 36 6.17 -0.58 -8.39
CA SER A 36 6.95 -0.85 -9.61
C SER A 36 8.30 -1.48 -9.26
N ILE A 37 9.01 -0.93 -8.28
CA ILE A 37 10.28 -1.48 -7.78
C ILE A 37 10.08 -2.90 -7.23
N GLN A 38 9.05 -3.13 -6.43
CA GLN A 38 8.77 -4.45 -5.88
C GLN A 38 8.47 -5.48 -6.97
N LEU A 39 7.63 -5.13 -7.95
CA LEU A 39 7.29 -6.01 -9.08
C LEU A 39 8.51 -6.31 -9.96
N GLU A 40 9.32 -5.30 -10.27
CA GLU A 40 10.54 -5.47 -11.09
C GLU A 40 11.57 -6.37 -10.40
N LEU A 41 11.86 -6.12 -9.12
CA LEU A 41 12.86 -6.89 -8.38
C LEU A 41 12.44 -8.34 -8.13
N THR A 42 11.15 -8.61 -8.01
CA THR A 42 10.66 -9.95 -7.63
C THR A 42 10.11 -10.75 -8.79
N GLY A 43 9.71 -10.10 -9.89
CA GLY A 43 8.92 -10.73 -10.94
C GLY A 43 7.59 -11.28 -10.42
N ALA A 44 6.99 -10.63 -9.41
CA ALA A 44 5.70 -11.01 -8.86
C ALA A 44 4.55 -10.57 -9.77
N ASP A 45 3.41 -11.24 -9.64
CA ASP A 45 2.18 -10.89 -10.36
C ASP A 45 1.47 -9.69 -9.69
N VAL A 46 1.57 -9.60 -8.37
CA VAL A 46 0.90 -8.59 -7.53
C VAL A 46 1.89 -8.04 -6.50
N SER A 47 1.74 -6.79 -6.15
CA SER A 47 2.52 -6.12 -5.09
C SER A 47 1.59 -5.47 -4.09
N PHE A 48 1.87 -5.64 -2.78
CA PHE A 48 1.22 -4.89 -1.71
C PHE A 48 2.16 -3.87 -1.10
N SER A 49 1.67 -2.66 -0.85
CA SER A 49 2.42 -1.60 -0.18
C SER A 49 1.49 -0.58 0.46
N ALA A 50 1.96 0.05 1.54
CA ALA A 50 1.24 1.09 2.28
C ALA A 50 1.99 2.43 2.22
N PRO A 51 1.27 3.57 2.29
CA PRO A 51 1.89 4.87 2.53
C PRO A 51 2.41 4.94 3.96
N LEU A 52 3.73 4.84 4.13
CA LEU A 52 4.38 4.75 5.44
C LEU A 52 4.37 6.06 6.23
N SER A 53 4.15 7.18 5.54
CA SER A 53 4.12 8.53 6.11
C SER A 53 3.10 9.38 5.34
N PHE A 54 2.38 10.25 6.06
CA PHE A 54 1.38 11.13 5.44
C PHE A 54 2.01 12.26 4.60
N ASN A 55 3.17 12.75 5.00
CA ASN A 55 3.80 13.94 4.42
C ASN A 55 5.13 13.62 3.71
N ALA A 56 5.36 12.38 3.30
CA ALA A 56 6.56 12.08 2.53
C ALA A 56 6.44 12.63 1.11
N LYS A 57 7.55 13.10 0.57
CA LYS A 57 7.67 13.60 -0.79
C LYS A 57 9.07 13.36 -1.35
N ILE A 58 9.16 13.25 -2.66
CA ILE A 58 10.39 13.36 -3.44
C ILE A 58 10.19 14.55 -4.37
N GLU A 59 11.08 15.54 -4.25
CA GLU A 59 10.99 16.77 -5.04
C GLU A 59 11.44 16.53 -6.46
N GLN A 60 10.87 17.30 -7.41
CA GLN A 60 11.34 17.37 -8.78
C GLN A 60 12.82 17.74 -8.82
N GLY A 61 13.57 17.05 -9.69
CA GLY A 61 15.00 17.29 -9.89
C GLY A 61 15.83 16.04 -9.63
N ASP A 62 17.05 16.23 -9.16
CA ASP A 62 17.98 15.14 -8.87
C ASP A 62 17.53 14.35 -7.65
N ILE A 63 17.62 13.02 -7.75
CA ILE A 63 17.35 12.08 -6.67
C ILE A 63 18.65 11.59 -6.08
N PHE A 64 18.77 11.64 -4.76
CA PHE A 64 19.92 11.16 -3.99
C PHE A 64 19.54 9.94 -3.15
N ILE A 65 20.55 9.22 -2.67
CA ILE A 65 20.31 8.09 -1.73
C ILE A 65 19.52 8.55 -0.50
N SER A 66 19.75 9.78 -0.01
CA SER A 66 18.99 10.37 1.10
C SER A 66 17.48 10.41 0.86
N ASP A 67 17.03 10.58 -0.39
CA ASP A 67 15.61 10.65 -0.73
C ASP A 67 14.92 9.28 -0.59
N MET A 68 15.69 8.20 -0.68
CA MET A 68 15.18 6.84 -0.50
C MET A 68 14.71 6.59 0.94
N PHE A 69 15.27 7.27 1.93
CA PHE A 69 14.77 7.21 3.31
C PHE A 69 13.40 7.90 3.47
N ASN A 70 13.07 8.84 2.60
CA ASN A 70 11.72 9.42 2.52
C ASN A 70 10.74 8.46 1.83
N LEU A 71 11.21 7.74 0.80
CA LEU A 71 10.40 6.76 0.07
C LEU A 71 10.07 5.56 0.96
N TYR A 72 11.09 5.01 1.63
CA TYR A 72 10.93 3.83 2.47
C TYR A 72 11.85 3.89 3.70
N LYS A 73 11.29 4.25 4.85
CA LYS A 73 12.04 4.55 6.08
C LYS A 73 12.32 3.35 7.00
N TYR A 74 11.75 2.19 6.70
CA TYR A 74 11.89 1.00 7.54
C TYR A 74 12.83 -0.03 6.91
N GLU A 75 13.66 -0.66 7.72
CA GLU A 75 14.48 -1.80 7.31
C GLU A 75 13.61 -3.05 7.23
N ASN A 76 12.97 -3.26 6.09
CA ASN A 76 12.21 -4.47 5.78
C ASN A 76 12.88 -5.23 4.64
N LEU A 77 12.84 -6.54 4.72
CA LEU A 77 13.15 -7.41 3.58
C LEU A 77 11.96 -7.43 2.62
N LEU A 78 12.24 -7.63 1.36
CA LEU A 78 11.22 -7.86 0.34
C LEU A 78 11.01 -9.37 0.20
N TYR A 79 9.80 -9.82 0.51
CA TYR A 79 9.38 -11.21 0.42
C TYR A 79 8.52 -11.44 -0.82
N THR A 80 8.47 -12.70 -1.23
CA THR A 80 7.42 -13.18 -2.14
C THR A 80 6.71 -14.37 -1.50
N MET A 81 5.40 -14.45 -1.74
CA MET A 81 4.57 -15.57 -1.31
C MET A 81 3.53 -15.90 -2.36
N LEU A 82 2.97 -17.10 -2.30
CA LEU A 82 1.86 -17.49 -3.16
C LEU A 82 0.55 -17.25 -2.42
N LEU A 83 -0.36 -16.50 -3.02
CA LEU A 83 -1.70 -16.26 -2.54
C LEU A 83 -2.71 -16.59 -3.64
N SER A 84 -3.82 -17.21 -3.27
CA SER A 84 -4.95 -17.35 -4.17
C SER A 84 -5.59 -15.97 -4.47
N GLY A 85 -6.31 -15.87 -5.56
CA GLY A 85 -7.06 -14.64 -5.88
C GLY A 85 -8.04 -14.27 -4.77
N LYS A 86 -8.64 -15.27 -4.12
CA LYS A 86 -9.51 -15.04 -2.95
C LYS A 86 -8.75 -14.41 -1.79
N GLU A 87 -7.58 -14.94 -1.44
CA GLU A 87 -6.74 -14.41 -0.35
C GLU A 87 -6.25 -12.98 -0.66
N ILE A 88 -5.93 -12.67 -1.91
CA ILE A 88 -5.59 -11.31 -2.37
C ILE A 88 -6.78 -10.37 -2.16
N LYS A 89 -7.99 -10.79 -2.57
CA LYS A 89 -9.20 -10.00 -2.33
C LYS A 89 -9.46 -9.77 -0.85
N ASP A 90 -9.41 -10.82 -0.06
CA ASP A 90 -9.70 -10.78 1.37
C ASP A 90 -8.67 -9.92 2.13
N PHE A 91 -7.39 -9.97 1.74
CA PHE A 91 -6.35 -9.07 2.23
C PHE A 91 -6.69 -7.59 1.98
N LEU A 92 -7.11 -7.26 0.75
CA LEU A 92 -7.52 -5.90 0.40
C LEU A 92 -8.79 -5.47 1.13
N GLU A 93 -9.76 -6.36 1.30
CA GLU A 93 -10.98 -6.10 2.08
C GLU A 93 -10.64 -5.72 3.53
N GLU A 94 -9.69 -6.43 4.18
CA GLU A 94 -9.22 -6.09 5.52
C GLU A 94 -8.53 -4.73 5.54
N SER A 95 -7.63 -4.48 4.58
CA SER A 95 -6.89 -3.23 4.47
C SER A 95 -7.83 -2.03 4.32
N TYR A 96 -8.74 -2.09 3.34
CA TYR A 96 -9.68 -0.99 3.08
C TYR A 96 -10.74 -0.83 4.14
N ALA A 97 -11.20 -1.92 4.79
CA ALA A 97 -12.11 -1.82 5.92
C ALA A 97 -11.47 -1.16 7.15
N GLY A 98 -10.16 -1.30 7.31
CA GLY A 98 -9.38 -0.61 8.34
C GLY A 98 -9.12 0.87 8.04
N TRP A 99 -9.31 1.31 6.81
CA TRP A 99 -8.95 2.63 6.32
C TRP A 99 -10.14 3.50 5.92
N THR A 100 -11.08 2.95 5.14
CA THR A 100 -12.25 3.67 4.65
C THR A 100 -13.46 3.45 5.54
N ASN A 101 -14.26 4.51 5.69
CA ASN A 101 -15.59 4.39 6.27
C ASN A 101 -16.51 3.55 5.37
N GLN A 102 -17.63 3.06 5.92
CA GLN A 102 -18.77 2.63 5.11
C GLN A 102 -19.70 3.83 4.94
N MET A 103 -19.56 4.51 3.81
CA MET A 103 -20.34 5.72 3.53
C MET A 103 -21.80 5.39 3.26
N GLN A 104 -22.71 6.09 3.93
CA GLN A 104 -24.16 6.01 3.73
C GLN A 104 -24.66 7.20 2.90
N SER A 105 -23.89 8.30 2.87
CA SER A 105 -24.18 9.50 2.11
C SER A 105 -22.89 10.14 1.57
N ALA A 106 -23.04 11.09 0.65
CA ALA A 106 -21.91 11.87 0.12
C ALA A 106 -21.29 12.82 1.17
N ASP A 107 -22.00 13.10 2.25
CA ASP A 107 -21.54 13.98 3.32
C ASP A 107 -20.71 13.24 4.39
N ASP A 108 -20.65 11.92 4.33
CA ASP A 108 -19.86 11.11 5.25
C ASP A 108 -18.35 11.26 4.97
N HIS A 109 -17.55 11.21 6.02
CA HIS A 109 -16.09 11.14 5.85
C HIS A 109 -15.69 9.85 5.14
N LEU A 110 -14.88 9.97 4.09
CA LEU A 110 -14.34 8.83 3.37
C LEU A 110 -13.42 7.99 4.24
N LEU A 111 -12.53 8.64 4.99
CA LEU A 111 -11.52 7.96 5.80
C LEU A 111 -12.01 7.76 7.24
N LEU A 112 -11.59 6.65 7.85
CA LEU A 112 -11.82 6.41 9.27
C LEU A 112 -10.94 7.33 10.11
N ILE A 113 -11.56 8.37 10.65
CA ILE A 113 -10.92 9.35 11.51
C ILE A 113 -11.50 9.30 12.92
N THR A 114 -10.75 9.79 13.88
CA THR A 114 -11.15 9.94 15.28
C THR A 114 -10.67 11.29 15.80
N GLN A 115 -11.40 11.87 16.76
CA GLN A 115 -10.96 13.09 17.41
C GLN A 115 -9.66 12.83 18.20
N ARG A 116 -8.75 13.77 18.15
CA ARG A 116 -7.52 13.72 18.96
C ARG A 116 -7.87 13.78 20.46
N LYS A 117 -7.04 13.13 21.28
CA LYS A 117 -7.26 13.09 22.75
C LYS A 117 -7.25 14.47 23.40
N ASP A 118 -6.55 15.43 22.80
CA ASP A 118 -6.48 16.83 23.26
C ASP A 118 -7.66 17.68 22.79
N GLY A 119 -8.62 17.08 22.04
CA GLY A 119 -9.76 17.77 21.48
C GLY A 119 -9.46 18.65 20.26
N ASN A 120 -8.20 18.78 19.86
CA ASN A 120 -7.76 19.69 18.80
C ASN A 120 -7.65 18.97 17.45
N GLY A 121 -8.80 18.81 16.75
CA GLY A 121 -8.85 18.22 15.43
C GLY A 121 -8.93 16.69 15.41
N TYR A 122 -8.61 16.11 14.26
CA TYR A 122 -8.81 14.70 13.97
C TYR A 122 -7.48 14.03 13.61
N THR A 123 -7.45 12.71 13.73
CA THR A 123 -6.37 11.84 13.30
C THR A 123 -6.95 10.57 12.68
N PHE A 124 -6.17 9.82 11.95
CA PHE A 124 -6.58 8.50 11.47
C PHE A 124 -6.86 7.56 12.63
N LYS A 125 -7.93 6.76 12.52
CA LYS A 125 -8.29 5.76 13.51
C LYS A 125 -7.24 4.65 13.61
N ASN A 126 -6.68 4.26 12.46
CA ASN A 126 -5.64 3.24 12.34
C ASN A 126 -4.36 3.83 11.73
N PRO A 127 -3.18 3.24 12.01
CA PRO A 127 -1.92 3.68 11.43
C PRO A 127 -1.92 3.53 9.90
N SER A 128 -1.43 4.56 9.18
CA SER A 128 -1.38 4.56 7.72
C SER A 128 -0.50 3.44 7.13
N PHE A 129 0.51 3.00 7.87
CA PHE A 129 1.36 1.88 7.46
C PHE A 129 0.65 0.51 7.46
N ASN A 130 -0.60 0.45 7.93
CA ASN A 130 -1.49 -0.72 7.81
C ASN A 130 -2.53 -0.57 6.70
N PHE A 131 -2.43 0.46 5.86
CA PHE A 131 -3.28 0.65 4.70
C PHE A 131 -2.54 0.25 3.43
N ASP A 132 -2.56 -1.04 3.09
CA ASP A 132 -1.96 -1.53 1.87
C ASP A 132 -2.93 -1.37 0.69
N SER A 133 -2.40 -0.86 -0.41
CA SER A 133 -2.98 -0.95 -1.74
C SER A 133 -2.28 -2.04 -2.57
N ALA A 134 -2.75 -2.29 -3.78
CA ALA A 134 -2.16 -3.29 -4.67
C ALA A 134 -1.82 -2.72 -6.04
N ALA A 135 -0.75 -3.25 -6.64
CA ALA A 135 -0.46 -3.12 -8.06
C ALA A 135 -0.32 -4.51 -8.70
N GLY A 136 -0.31 -4.57 -10.04
CA GLY A 136 -0.38 -5.81 -10.81
C GLY A 136 -1.81 -6.27 -11.11
N ILE A 137 -2.81 -5.66 -10.49
CA ILE A 137 -4.24 -5.88 -10.71
C ILE A 137 -4.97 -4.55 -10.91
N ILE A 138 -6.09 -4.62 -11.63
CA ILE A 138 -7.06 -3.52 -11.76
C ILE A 138 -8.27 -3.85 -10.88
N TYR A 139 -8.56 -2.99 -9.91
CA TYR A 139 -9.67 -3.19 -8.99
C TYR A 139 -10.37 -1.88 -8.65
N THR A 140 -11.59 -1.99 -8.17
CA THR A 140 -12.39 -0.88 -7.67
C THR A 140 -12.72 -1.09 -6.19
N VAL A 141 -12.91 0.02 -5.49
CA VAL A 141 -13.30 0.05 -4.08
C VAL A 141 -14.63 0.77 -3.95
N ASP A 142 -15.69 0.04 -3.61
CA ASP A 142 -16.99 0.63 -3.31
C ASP A 142 -17.11 0.90 -1.81
N VAL A 143 -16.93 2.14 -1.43
CA VAL A 143 -16.93 2.57 -0.03
C VAL A 143 -18.32 2.55 0.61
N SER A 144 -19.40 2.42 -0.16
CA SER A 144 -20.76 2.26 0.36
C SER A 144 -21.02 0.84 0.91
N LYS A 145 -20.21 -0.12 0.49
CA LYS A 145 -20.37 -1.53 0.84
C LYS A 145 -19.75 -1.87 2.19
N PRO A 146 -20.28 -2.89 2.88
CA PRO A 146 -19.63 -3.43 4.08
C PRO A 146 -18.32 -4.14 3.73
N LYS A 147 -17.50 -4.41 4.75
CA LYS A 147 -16.33 -5.26 4.63
C LYS A 147 -16.70 -6.61 4.01
N GLY A 148 -15.88 -7.08 3.08
CA GLY A 148 -16.08 -8.30 2.30
C GLY A 148 -16.74 -8.06 0.93
N GLU A 149 -17.34 -6.89 0.73
CA GLU A 149 -18.03 -6.51 -0.50
C GLU A 149 -17.47 -5.21 -1.14
N LYS A 150 -16.46 -4.58 -0.51
CA LYS A 150 -15.88 -3.31 -0.98
C LYS A 150 -15.03 -3.48 -2.25
N ILE A 151 -14.32 -4.60 -2.35
CA ILE A 151 -13.30 -4.82 -3.38
C ILE A 151 -13.85 -5.65 -4.54
N SER A 152 -13.76 -5.11 -5.74
CA SER A 152 -14.02 -5.82 -6.99
C SER A 152 -12.77 -5.83 -7.86
N ILE A 153 -12.11 -6.99 -7.99
CA ILE A 153 -10.93 -7.14 -8.85
C ILE A 153 -11.41 -7.47 -10.26
N LEU A 154 -11.09 -6.60 -11.21
CA LEU A 154 -11.59 -6.66 -12.57
C LEU A 154 -10.74 -7.57 -13.47
N LYS A 155 -9.41 -7.43 -13.35
CA LYS A 155 -8.43 -8.17 -14.15
C LYS A 155 -7.01 -7.92 -13.65
N MET A 156 -6.04 -8.67 -14.18
CA MET A 156 -4.64 -8.35 -14.06
C MET A 156 -4.29 -7.05 -14.81
N ALA A 157 -3.26 -6.34 -14.39
CA ALA A 157 -2.83 -5.10 -15.03
C ALA A 157 -2.36 -5.29 -16.49
N ASP A 158 -1.86 -6.48 -16.83
CA ASP A 158 -1.47 -6.86 -18.19
C ASP A 158 -2.65 -7.29 -19.08
N GLY A 159 -3.88 -7.23 -18.58
CA GLY A 159 -5.12 -7.55 -19.30
C GLY A 159 -5.59 -9.01 -19.17
N ARG A 160 -4.79 -9.91 -18.60
CA ARG A 160 -5.22 -11.30 -18.31
C ARG A 160 -6.40 -11.33 -17.34
N PRO A 161 -7.28 -12.33 -17.39
CA PRO A 161 -8.32 -12.55 -16.39
C PRO A 161 -7.70 -12.73 -14.99
N PHE A 162 -8.38 -12.20 -13.98
CA PHE A 162 -8.09 -12.50 -12.58
C PHE A 162 -9.05 -13.60 -12.10
N GLU A 163 -8.50 -14.67 -11.54
CA GLU A 163 -9.24 -15.86 -11.13
C GLU A 163 -9.09 -16.08 -9.62
N MET A 164 -10.20 -16.25 -8.92
CA MET A 164 -10.20 -16.35 -7.44
C MET A 164 -9.46 -17.56 -6.90
N ASP A 165 -9.47 -18.67 -7.62
CA ASP A 165 -8.88 -19.94 -7.18
C ASP A 165 -7.43 -20.13 -7.67
N LYS A 166 -6.94 -19.22 -8.52
CA LYS A 166 -5.59 -19.27 -9.05
C LYS A 166 -4.58 -18.72 -8.05
N GLN A 167 -3.40 -19.33 -7.99
CA GLN A 167 -2.28 -18.85 -7.22
C GLN A 167 -1.51 -17.76 -7.99
N TYR A 168 -1.19 -16.68 -7.29
CA TYR A 168 -0.40 -15.57 -7.78
C TYR A 168 0.82 -15.36 -6.89
N LYS A 169 1.95 -15.04 -7.51
CA LYS A 169 3.14 -14.62 -6.78
C LYS A 169 2.96 -13.18 -6.32
N VAL A 170 3.00 -12.94 -5.03
CA VAL A 170 2.77 -11.63 -4.42
C VAL A 170 4.05 -11.11 -3.78
N ALA A 171 4.43 -9.87 -4.12
CA ALA A 171 5.52 -9.15 -3.47
C ALA A 171 4.98 -8.39 -2.24
N ILE A 172 5.66 -8.55 -1.11
CA ILE A 172 5.23 -8.03 0.18
C ILE A 172 6.45 -7.77 1.08
N ASN A 173 6.41 -6.75 1.93
CA ASN A 173 7.50 -6.52 2.87
C ASN A 173 7.47 -7.52 4.04
N SER A 174 8.63 -7.70 4.71
CA SER A 174 8.77 -8.68 5.80
C SER A 174 7.89 -8.37 7.01
N TYR A 175 7.61 -7.10 7.32
CA TYR A 175 6.68 -6.74 8.38
C TYR A 175 5.29 -7.35 8.12
N ARG A 176 4.80 -7.17 6.89
CA ARG A 176 3.50 -7.70 6.46
C ARG A 176 3.53 -9.22 6.32
N GLY A 177 4.61 -9.76 5.71
CA GLY A 177 4.81 -11.19 5.55
C GLY A 177 4.86 -11.96 6.88
N ASN A 178 5.29 -11.30 7.95
CA ASN A 178 5.30 -11.84 9.31
C ASN A 178 4.02 -11.51 10.11
N GLY A 179 2.93 -11.11 9.44
CA GLY A 179 1.62 -10.87 10.05
C GLY A 179 1.37 -9.48 10.58
N GLY A 180 2.31 -8.56 10.41
CA GLY A 180 2.13 -7.19 10.87
C GLY A 180 0.85 -6.56 10.33
N GLY A 181 0.06 -5.95 11.22
CA GLY A 181 -1.22 -5.30 10.90
C GLY A 181 -2.37 -6.25 10.58
N ASP A 182 -2.20 -7.56 10.81
CA ASP A 182 -3.25 -8.60 10.71
C ASP A 182 -3.86 -8.82 9.31
N LEU A 183 -3.34 -8.18 8.25
CA LEU A 183 -3.94 -8.27 6.92
C LEU A 183 -3.84 -9.67 6.32
N LEU A 184 -2.73 -10.39 6.56
CA LEU A 184 -2.58 -11.79 6.15
C LEU A 184 -3.41 -12.73 7.05
N THR A 185 -3.38 -12.53 8.34
CA THR A 185 -4.01 -13.44 9.31
C THR A 185 -5.52 -13.26 9.38
N LYS A 186 -5.98 -12.06 9.69
CA LYS A 186 -7.42 -11.76 9.81
C LYS A 186 -8.07 -11.49 8.45
N GLY A 187 -7.34 -10.90 7.52
CA GLY A 187 -7.81 -10.64 6.17
C GLY A 187 -7.81 -11.90 5.33
N ALA A 188 -6.64 -12.33 4.89
CA ALA A 188 -6.50 -13.48 4.00
C ALA A 188 -6.70 -14.86 4.69
N GLY A 189 -6.79 -14.90 6.02
CA GLY A 189 -7.00 -16.15 6.77
C GLY A 189 -5.77 -17.08 6.81
N ILE A 190 -4.57 -16.54 6.57
CA ILE A 190 -3.33 -17.31 6.51
C ILE A 190 -2.75 -17.46 7.91
N PRO A 191 -2.66 -18.69 8.45
CA PRO A 191 -1.99 -18.91 9.72
C PRO A 191 -0.48 -18.66 9.56
N LEU A 192 0.10 -17.88 10.47
CA LEU A 192 1.55 -17.73 10.56
C LEU A 192 2.07 -18.73 11.60
N ASN A 193 3.02 -19.52 11.20
CA ASN A 193 3.72 -20.49 12.08
C ASN A 193 4.82 -19.80 12.88
#